data_91eb214b12f89330364d02b02a9ef92a
#
_entry.id   91eb214b12f89330364d02b02a9ef92a
#
_cell.length_a   1.000
_cell.length_b   1.000
_cell.length_c   1.000
_cell.angle_alpha   90.00
_cell.angle_beta   90.00
_cell.angle_gamma   90.00
#
_symmetry.space_group_name_H-M   'P 1'
#
loop_
_entity.id
_entity.type
_entity.pdbx_description
1 polymer ?
#
loop_
_entity_poly.entity_id
_entity_poly.type
_entity_poly.pdbx_seq_one_letter_code
_entity_poly.pdbx_strand_id
1 'polypeptide(L)'
;MTQIFATTFAPTLPNLIDEIVKAASPGQLIEAWLFNDAQTRAAAEAKLAQQGIKARIRSAYKPLLHFFLEDIDLAKSGVADITVRYPRHENAADNRFLLETYPLAALVAPASITFETSDRCDCTYDVILRGADGVETRHEVFAPNRVHQDVVDETHLSPTGWVRITDADGQIVRDDRIETEYEALFARTMSAIADHDWGGQEPYFEELNISVDLPGHDQKIAHGHEVLSLHEALHEDFYFSLLEYFQVKSGRPLGDRGLQPGQIVPEIRQVSGDGDARVTVELRPLSKDETTGEMQQIDRATRPLTVAQIRAELDGIEGEEFHATSRSGRVLNARYHKGTDLPVMISGGQHPNEISGVAGALRGALELAKRDGAHFTISPLENPDGYALHQRLIVDNPAHMHHAARYTALGDDMEYRSGDGLYEKEIRVRARAISGASLHVNLHGYPCHEWTRPLSGYVPRGFGMWTLPKGFFLIMRHYDEWSERAENFIDQVTRKLAAIPGLLAFNAAQIDLYRIHAGETGFRIINGFPCMISVDDRHDVPLTLITEYPDETIYGDAFIAAHTAQMATVIAAYDAWQNLDKD
;
A
#
# COMPACT_ATOMS: atom_id res chain seq x y z
N MET A 1 -0.86 23.45 18.95
CA MET A 1 -1.24 23.23 17.55
C MET A 1 -1.00 24.51 16.78
N THR A 2 -0.33 24.44 15.64
CA THR A 2 -0.07 25.60 14.77
C THR A 2 -0.61 25.27 13.40
N GLN A 3 -1.61 26.04 12.94
CA GLN A 3 -2.18 25.87 11.61
C GLN A 3 -1.25 26.53 10.57
N ILE A 4 -0.86 25.75 9.55
CA ILE A 4 -0.05 26.23 8.40
C ILE A 4 -0.95 26.69 7.28
N PHE A 5 -2.01 25.92 6.98
CA PHE A 5 -2.88 26.14 5.83
C PHE A 5 -4.29 25.65 6.11
N ALA A 6 -5.31 26.33 5.56
CA ALA A 6 -6.67 25.83 5.52
C ALA A 6 -7.42 26.48 4.35
N THR A 7 -8.14 25.68 3.57
CA THR A 7 -8.97 26.16 2.46
C THR A 7 -10.02 25.14 2.05
N THR A 8 -10.90 25.55 1.13
CA THR A 8 -11.89 24.69 0.47
C THR A 8 -11.73 24.76 -1.04
N PHE A 9 -12.18 23.67 -1.71
CA PHE A 9 -12.13 23.53 -3.17
C PHE A 9 -13.52 23.16 -3.67
N ALA A 10 -14.07 24.00 -4.53
CA ALA A 10 -15.37 23.74 -5.14
C ALA A 10 -15.30 22.53 -6.09
N PRO A 11 -16.32 21.67 -6.10
CA PRO A 11 -16.32 20.46 -6.92
C PRO A 11 -16.34 20.79 -8.42
N THR A 12 -15.49 20.11 -9.19
CA THR A 12 -15.35 20.34 -10.65
C THR A 12 -16.59 19.93 -11.42
N LEU A 13 -17.16 18.76 -11.09
CA LEU A 13 -18.28 18.20 -11.86
C LEU A 13 -19.53 19.08 -11.85
N PRO A 14 -20.07 19.61 -10.73
CA PRO A 14 -21.20 20.54 -10.76
C PRO A 14 -20.92 21.80 -11.59
N ASN A 15 -19.73 22.37 -11.47
CA ASN A 15 -19.34 23.55 -12.22
C ASN A 15 -19.29 23.27 -13.73
N LEU A 16 -18.73 22.12 -14.13
CA LEU A 16 -18.71 21.67 -15.52
C LEU A 16 -20.12 21.46 -16.08
N ILE A 17 -21.02 20.84 -15.31
CA ILE A 17 -22.43 20.67 -15.71
C ILE A 17 -23.09 22.02 -15.96
N ASP A 18 -22.91 22.99 -15.08
CA ASP A 18 -23.50 24.33 -15.21
C ASP A 18 -22.94 25.08 -16.42
N GLU A 19 -21.65 24.91 -16.75
CA GLU A 19 -21.02 25.43 -17.97
C GLU A 19 -21.65 24.79 -19.23
N ILE A 20 -21.72 23.45 -19.24
CA ILE A 20 -22.26 22.65 -20.34
C ILE A 20 -23.72 23.05 -20.64
N VAL A 21 -24.55 23.10 -19.59
CA VAL A 21 -25.98 23.46 -19.75
C VAL A 21 -26.19 24.84 -20.38
N LYS A 22 -25.27 25.80 -20.10
CA LYS A 22 -25.33 27.13 -20.68
C LYS A 22 -24.84 27.20 -22.12
N ALA A 23 -23.92 26.33 -22.51
CA ALA A 23 -23.19 26.42 -23.77
C ALA A 23 -23.55 25.33 -24.80
N ALA A 24 -24.21 24.25 -24.39
CA ALA A 24 -24.50 23.10 -25.26
C ALA A 24 -25.43 23.47 -26.41
N SER A 25 -25.08 22.97 -27.60
CA SER A 25 -25.90 23.06 -28.80
C SER A 25 -26.55 21.73 -29.12
N PRO A 26 -27.74 21.70 -29.78
CA PRO A 26 -28.40 20.45 -30.14
C PRO A 26 -27.52 19.54 -30.98
N GLY A 27 -27.53 18.23 -30.65
CA GLY A 27 -26.79 17.22 -31.38
C GLY A 27 -25.32 17.04 -30.97
N GLN A 28 -24.82 17.86 -30.04
CA GLN A 28 -23.46 17.65 -29.50
C GLN A 28 -23.38 16.41 -28.61
N LEU A 29 -22.23 15.73 -28.67
CA LEU A 29 -21.82 14.73 -27.69
C LEU A 29 -20.74 15.35 -26.78
N ILE A 30 -20.95 15.24 -25.48
CA ILE A 30 -20.03 15.72 -24.46
C ILE A 30 -19.42 14.52 -23.77
N GLU A 31 -18.11 14.44 -23.80
CA GLU A 31 -17.34 13.44 -23.06
C GLU A 31 -16.48 14.16 -22.02
N ALA A 32 -16.49 13.66 -20.79
CA ALA A 32 -15.62 14.19 -19.74
C ALA A 32 -14.97 13.04 -18.97
N TRP A 33 -13.79 13.29 -18.45
CA TRP A 33 -13.06 12.37 -17.57
C TRP A 33 -12.75 13.11 -16.27
N LEU A 34 -13.24 12.58 -15.16
CA LEU A 34 -13.13 13.21 -13.84
C LEU A 34 -12.79 12.15 -12.78
N PHE A 35 -12.41 12.62 -11.59
CA PHE A 35 -12.06 11.72 -10.47
C PHE A 35 -13.27 11.32 -9.61
N ASN A 36 -14.47 11.78 -9.90
CA ASN A 36 -15.69 11.42 -9.18
C ASN A 36 -15.99 9.92 -9.28
N ASP A 37 -16.64 9.36 -8.27
CA ASP A 37 -17.11 7.97 -8.26
C ASP A 37 -18.17 7.69 -9.35
N ALA A 38 -18.38 6.41 -9.67
CA ALA A 38 -19.28 5.99 -10.76
C ALA A 38 -20.74 6.43 -10.55
N GLN A 39 -21.23 6.43 -9.29
CA GLN A 39 -22.59 6.83 -8.97
C GLN A 39 -22.79 8.33 -9.21
N THR A 40 -21.85 9.15 -8.76
CA THR A 40 -21.84 10.60 -8.95
C THR A 40 -21.80 10.97 -10.43
N ARG A 41 -20.93 10.29 -11.23
CA ARG A 41 -20.85 10.50 -12.68
C ARG A 41 -22.14 10.12 -13.41
N ALA A 42 -22.72 8.95 -13.08
CA ALA A 42 -23.98 8.51 -13.67
C ALA A 42 -25.16 9.44 -13.34
N ALA A 43 -25.22 9.98 -12.12
CA ALA A 43 -26.24 10.95 -11.72
C ALA A 43 -26.11 12.26 -12.54
N ALA A 44 -24.88 12.69 -12.81
CA ALA A 44 -24.61 13.86 -13.65
C ALA A 44 -25.02 13.63 -15.12
N GLU A 45 -24.73 12.48 -15.70
CA GLU A 45 -25.21 12.11 -17.04
C GLU A 45 -26.73 12.11 -17.12
N ALA A 46 -27.41 11.55 -16.12
CA ALA A 46 -28.87 11.55 -16.06
C ALA A 46 -29.47 12.96 -15.97
N LYS A 47 -28.84 13.87 -15.20
CA LYS A 47 -29.23 15.29 -15.11
C LYS A 47 -29.11 15.99 -16.46
N LEU A 48 -28.02 15.77 -17.19
CA LEU A 48 -27.79 16.35 -18.52
C LEU A 48 -28.79 15.78 -19.55
N ALA A 49 -29.06 14.47 -19.51
CA ALA A 49 -30.04 13.81 -20.38
C ALA A 49 -31.45 14.37 -20.20
N GLN A 50 -31.88 14.74 -18.97
CA GLN A 50 -33.17 15.40 -18.72
C GLN A 50 -33.28 16.76 -19.42
N GLN A 51 -32.16 17.38 -19.75
CA GLN A 51 -32.10 18.64 -20.50
C GLN A 51 -31.86 18.45 -22.01
N GLY A 52 -31.91 17.18 -22.48
CA GLY A 52 -31.70 16.85 -23.89
C GLY A 52 -30.22 16.90 -24.33
N ILE A 53 -29.30 16.93 -23.37
CA ILE A 53 -27.85 16.97 -23.64
C ILE A 53 -27.31 15.55 -23.58
N LYS A 54 -26.63 15.10 -24.65
CA LYS A 54 -25.99 13.79 -24.69
C LYS A 54 -24.58 13.90 -24.08
N ALA A 55 -24.37 13.22 -22.95
CA ALA A 55 -23.09 13.25 -22.25
C ALA A 55 -22.66 11.85 -21.82
N ARG A 56 -21.35 11.64 -21.76
CA ARG A 56 -20.69 10.48 -21.15
C ARG A 56 -19.57 10.96 -20.23
N ILE A 57 -19.67 10.69 -18.92
CA ILE A 57 -18.70 11.12 -17.92
C ILE A 57 -17.98 9.90 -17.39
N ARG A 58 -16.71 9.76 -17.73
CA ARG A 58 -15.85 8.62 -17.40
C ARG A 58 -14.92 8.93 -16.22
N SER A 59 -14.30 7.90 -15.66
CA SER A 59 -13.23 8.09 -14.68
C SER A 59 -11.92 8.50 -15.36
N ALA A 60 -11.26 9.53 -14.81
CA ALA A 60 -9.89 9.88 -15.17
C ALA A 60 -8.87 8.94 -14.48
N TYR A 61 -9.26 8.27 -13.39
CA TYR A 61 -8.46 7.29 -12.67
C TYR A 61 -8.80 5.88 -13.14
N LYS A 62 -7.80 5.12 -13.59
CA LYS A 62 -7.94 3.76 -14.13
C LYS A 62 -9.04 3.63 -15.21
N PRO A 63 -9.00 4.46 -16.27
CA PRO A 63 -10.10 4.54 -17.24
C PRO A 63 -10.37 3.23 -17.97
N LEU A 64 -9.34 2.40 -18.22
CA LEU A 64 -9.53 1.08 -18.83
C LEU A 64 -10.31 0.13 -17.92
N LEU A 65 -10.03 0.14 -16.62
CA LEU A 65 -10.75 -0.69 -15.67
C LEU A 65 -12.23 -0.28 -15.60
N HIS A 66 -12.50 1.03 -15.51
CA HIS A 66 -13.85 1.57 -15.53
C HIS A 66 -14.59 1.28 -16.85
N PHE A 67 -13.90 1.25 -18.00
CA PHE A 67 -14.49 0.84 -19.26
C PHE A 67 -15.08 -0.58 -19.18
N PHE A 68 -14.35 -1.54 -18.60
CA PHE A 68 -14.86 -2.90 -18.41
C PHE A 68 -15.93 -3.02 -17.34
N LEU A 69 -15.92 -2.18 -16.33
CA LEU A 69 -16.93 -2.17 -15.26
C LEU A 69 -18.23 -1.46 -15.65
N GLU A 70 -18.18 -0.48 -16.57
CA GLU A 70 -19.28 0.44 -16.83
C GLU A 70 -19.80 0.40 -18.28
N ASP A 71 -18.93 0.17 -19.27
CA ASP A 71 -19.32 0.22 -20.69
C ASP A 71 -19.54 -1.17 -21.30
N ILE A 72 -18.95 -2.23 -20.71
CA ILE A 72 -19.03 -3.60 -21.23
C ILE A 72 -19.81 -4.51 -20.27
N ASP A 73 -20.95 -5.02 -20.72
CA ASP A 73 -21.67 -6.09 -20.00
C ASP A 73 -21.04 -7.45 -20.35
N LEU A 74 -19.95 -7.80 -19.64
CA LEU A 74 -19.21 -9.04 -19.88
C LEU A 74 -20.10 -10.30 -19.80
N ALA A 75 -21.12 -10.29 -18.91
CA ALA A 75 -22.03 -11.43 -18.74
C ALA A 75 -22.90 -11.70 -19.98
N LYS A 76 -23.23 -10.63 -20.74
CA LYS A 76 -24.08 -10.73 -21.94
C LYS A 76 -23.33 -10.60 -23.25
N SER A 77 -22.11 -10.10 -23.23
CA SER A 77 -21.31 -9.81 -24.44
C SER A 77 -20.91 -11.04 -25.23
N GLY A 78 -20.81 -12.22 -24.58
CA GLY A 78 -20.28 -13.44 -25.17
C GLY A 78 -18.79 -13.34 -25.55
N VAL A 79 -18.07 -12.39 -24.97
CA VAL A 79 -16.62 -12.21 -25.18
C VAL A 79 -15.86 -13.40 -24.63
N ALA A 80 -15.01 -14.00 -25.48
CA ALA A 80 -14.16 -15.13 -25.15
C ALA A 80 -12.69 -14.73 -25.03
N ASP A 81 -12.26 -13.77 -25.87
CA ASP A 81 -10.88 -13.29 -25.95
C ASP A 81 -10.83 -11.77 -25.92
N ILE A 82 -9.84 -11.24 -25.22
CA ILE A 82 -9.58 -9.80 -25.08
C ILE A 82 -8.10 -9.54 -25.42
N THR A 83 -7.85 -8.59 -26.31
CA THR A 83 -6.49 -8.06 -26.53
C THR A 83 -6.49 -6.59 -26.15
N VAL A 84 -5.61 -6.20 -25.23
CA VAL A 84 -5.38 -4.81 -24.83
C VAL A 84 -4.00 -4.39 -25.28
N ARG A 85 -3.94 -3.38 -26.14
CA ARG A 85 -2.68 -2.72 -26.49
C ARG A 85 -2.56 -1.44 -25.68
N TYR A 86 -1.59 -1.44 -24.75
CA TYR A 86 -1.38 -0.31 -23.86
C TYR A 86 -0.37 0.69 -24.43
N PRO A 87 -0.60 2.01 -24.24
CA PRO A 87 0.29 3.04 -24.73
C PRO A 87 1.59 3.11 -23.92
N ARG A 88 2.59 3.79 -24.48
CA ARG A 88 3.82 4.19 -23.80
C ARG A 88 3.97 5.70 -23.83
N HIS A 89 4.66 6.25 -22.85
CA HIS A 89 4.94 7.68 -22.81
C HIS A 89 6.35 7.93 -22.25
N GLU A 90 7.08 8.86 -22.85
CA GLU A 90 8.49 9.16 -22.50
C GLU A 90 8.68 9.62 -21.03
N ASN A 91 7.64 10.21 -20.41
CA ASN A 91 7.66 10.70 -19.03
C ASN A 91 7.02 9.70 -18.04
N ALA A 92 6.98 8.43 -18.37
CA ALA A 92 6.48 7.37 -17.51
C ALA A 92 7.33 6.10 -17.64
N ALA A 93 7.34 5.26 -16.60
CA ALA A 93 7.94 3.93 -16.68
C ALA A 93 7.27 3.10 -17.79
N ASP A 94 8.04 2.27 -18.49
CA ASP A 94 7.56 1.47 -19.64
C ASP A 94 6.34 0.61 -19.32
N ASN A 95 6.22 0.12 -18.10
CA ASN A 95 5.11 -0.72 -17.63
C ASN A 95 4.00 0.05 -16.90
N ARG A 96 4.07 1.38 -16.83
CA ARG A 96 3.09 2.20 -16.07
C ARG A 96 1.65 1.92 -16.51
N PHE A 97 1.39 1.90 -17.81
CA PHE A 97 0.05 1.65 -18.34
C PHE A 97 -0.36 0.17 -18.26
N LEU A 98 0.58 -0.76 -18.21
CA LEU A 98 0.32 -2.16 -17.90
C LEU A 98 -0.09 -2.35 -16.43
N LEU A 99 0.64 -1.72 -15.49
CA LEU A 99 0.28 -1.70 -14.07
C LEU A 99 -1.12 -1.12 -13.84
N GLU A 100 -1.47 -0.02 -14.54
CA GLU A 100 -2.80 0.60 -14.42
C GLU A 100 -3.95 -0.34 -14.81
N THR A 101 -3.69 -1.40 -15.58
CA THR A 101 -4.71 -2.38 -15.96
C THR A 101 -5.06 -3.37 -14.84
N TYR A 102 -4.28 -3.44 -13.75
CA TYR A 102 -4.56 -4.35 -12.66
C TYR A 102 -5.90 -4.02 -11.95
N PRO A 103 -6.73 -4.98 -11.53
CA PRO A 103 -6.60 -6.43 -11.70
C PRO A 103 -7.47 -6.99 -12.87
N LEU A 104 -7.46 -6.35 -14.02
CA LEU A 104 -8.38 -6.61 -15.13
C LEU A 104 -8.42 -8.09 -15.56
N ALA A 105 -7.28 -8.78 -15.58
CA ALA A 105 -7.24 -10.19 -15.97
C ALA A 105 -8.10 -11.09 -15.07
N ALA A 106 -8.20 -10.76 -13.77
CA ALA A 106 -9.08 -11.47 -12.85
C ALA A 106 -10.55 -11.11 -13.04
N LEU A 107 -10.84 -9.85 -13.36
CA LEU A 107 -12.22 -9.35 -13.51
C LEU A 107 -12.91 -9.83 -14.78
N VAL A 108 -12.15 -10.05 -15.86
CA VAL A 108 -12.73 -10.50 -17.12
C VAL A 108 -12.85 -12.03 -17.24
N ALA A 109 -12.34 -12.78 -16.25
CA ALA A 109 -12.45 -14.23 -16.26
C ALA A 109 -13.92 -14.69 -16.36
N PRO A 110 -14.25 -15.72 -17.16
CA PRO A 110 -13.36 -16.70 -17.79
C PRO A 110 -12.82 -16.31 -19.18
N ALA A 111 -13.08 -15.08 -19.68
CA ALA A 111 -12.48 -14.65 -20.94
C ALA A 111 -10.95 -14.59 -20.79
N SER A 112 -10.23 -15.00 -21.84
CA SER A 112 -8.78 -14.82 -21.89
C SER A 112 -8.43 -13.35 -22.14
N ILE A 113 -7.31 -12.87 -21.60
CA ILE A 113 -6.82 -11.52 -21.87
C ILE A 113 -5.33 -11.55 -22.19
N THR A 114 -4.94 -10.77 -23.18
CA THR A 114 -3.55 -10.57 -23.58
C THR A 114 -3.23 -9.08 -23.59
N PHE A 115 -2.10 -8.71 -23.02
CA PHE A 115 -1.59 -7.35 -23.04
C PHE A 115 -0.40 -7.25 -23.99
N GLU A 116 -0.44 -6.26 -24.87
CA GLU A 116 0.60 -5.95 -25.84
C GLU A 116 0.97 -4.47 -25.73
N THR A 117 2.19 -4.13 -26.07
CA THR A 117 2.58 -2.72 -26.19
C THR A 117 2.04 -2.12 -27.47
N SER A 118 1.62 -0.85 -27.43
CA SER A 118 1.25 -0.05 -28.59
C SER A 118 2.35 0.96 -28.91
N ASP A 119 2.46 1.37 -30.18
CA ASP A 119 3.31 2.51 -30.59
C ASP A 119 2.65 3.88 -30.32
N ARG A 120 1.44 3.89 -29.76
CA ARG A 120 0.71 5.12 -29.41
C ARG A 120 1.37 5.84 -28.22
N CYS A 121 1.48 7.14 -28.35
CA CYS A 121 1.97 8.04 -27.27
C CYS A 121 0.89 9.03 -26.78
N ASP A 122 -0.37 8.86 -27.25
CA ASP A 122 -1.51 9.72 -26.91
C ASP A 122 -2.31 9.21 -25.68
N CYS A 123 -1.72 8.34 -24.87
CA CYS A 123 -2.33 7.76 -23.67
C CYS A 123 -3.67 7.05 -23.94
N THR A 124 -3.81 6.39 -25.10
CA THR A 124 -5.01 5.65 -25.47
C THR A 124 -4.74 4.16 -25.57
N TYR A 125 -5.55 3.35 -24.89
CA TYR A 125 -5.57 1.91 -25.02
C TYR A 125 -6.39 1.50 -26.25
N ASP A 126 -5.87 0.54 -27.05
CA ASP A 126 -6.67 -0.15 -28.07
C ASP A 126 -7.18 -1.47 -27.49
N VAL A 127 -8.49 -1.64 -27.44
CA VAL A 127 -9.16 -2.83 -26.88
C VAL A 127 -9.85 -3.57 -28.01
N ILE A 128 -9.51 -4.85 -28.19
CA ILE A 128 -10.14 -5.75 -29.15
C ILE A 128 -10.87 -6.83 -28.36
N LEU A 129 -12.17 -6.88 -28.51
CA LEU A 129 -13.03 -7.91 -27.91
C LEU A 129 -13.43 -8.90 -29.01
N ARG A 130 -13.19 -10.19 -28.78
CA ARG A 130 -13.58 -11.26 -29.71
C ARG A 130 -14.59 -12.18 -29.04
N GLY A 131 -15.76 -12.31 -29.65
CA GLY A 131 -16.79 -13.25 -29.23
C GLY A 131 -16.44 -14.71 -29.54
N ALA A 132 -17.12 -15.65 -28.89
CA ALA A 132 -17.00 -17.07 -29.17
C ALA A 132 -17.43 -17.43 -30.61
N ASP A 133 -18.21 -16.58 -31.25
CA ASP A 133 -18.62 -16.67 -32.68
C ASP A 133 -17.57 -16.11 -33.64
N GLY A 134 -16.45 -15.60 -33.14
CA GLY A 134 -15.35 -15.00 -33.92
C GLY A 134 -15.59 -13.54 -34.32
N VAL A 135 -16.70 -12.91 -33.91
CA VAL A 135 -16.93 -11.48 -34.17
C VAL A 135 -16.00 -10.63 -33.34
N GLU A 136 -15.35 -9.66 -33.95
CA GLU A 136 -14.48 -8.70 -33.29
C GLU A 136 -15.15 -7.33 -33.19
N THR A 137 -15.03 -6.71 -32.01
CA THR A 137 -15.29 -5.28 -31.81
C THR A 137 -14.03 -4.59 -31.31
N ARG A 138 -13.85 -3.32 -31.71
CA ARG A 138 -12.67 -2.53 -31.37
C ARG A 138 -13.11 -1.25 -30.66
N HIS A 139 -12.39 -0.94 -29.60
CA HIS A 139 -12.64 0.24 -28.77
C HIS A 139 -11.33 0.96 -28.51
N GLU A 140 -11.41 2.27 -28.45
CA GLU A 140 -10.33 3.13 -27.95
C GLU A 140 -10.73 3.64 -26.58
N VAL A 141 -9.84 3.46 -25.59
CA VAL A 141 -10.06 3.95 -24.23
C VAL A 141 -9.00 4.98 -23.91
N PHE A 142 -9.40 6.24 -23.95
CA PHE A 142 -8.53 7.36 -23.65
C PHE A 142 -8.30 7.45 -22.13
N ALA A 143 -7.04 7.54 -21.74
CA ALA A 143 -6.58 7.77 -20.38
C ALA A 143 -5.96 9.15 -20.29
N PRO A 144 -6.72 10.18 -19.92
CA PRO A 144 -6.21 11.55 -19.89
C PRO A 144 -5.09 11.68 -18.86
N ASN A 145 -3.94 12.13 -19.33
CA ASN A 145 -2.77 12.35 -18.50
C ASN A 145 -2.15 13.72 -18.79
N ARG A 146 -1.45 14.29 -17.81
CA ARG A 146 -0.67 15.50 -17.95
C ARG A 146 0.79 15.26 -17.60
N VAL A 147 1.68 15.92 -18.28
CA VAL A 147 3.09 16.04 -17.89
C VAL A 147 3.22 17.22 -16.93
N HIS A 148 3.89 17.01 -15.82
CA HIS A 148 4.11 18.06 -14.82
C HIS A 148 5.41 17.83 -14.05
N GLN A 149 5.87 18.85 -13.35
CA GLN A 149 6.94 18.72 -12.35
C GLN A 149 6.31 18.41 -11.00
N ASP A 150 6.93 17.49 -10.24
CA ASP A 150 6.57 17.21 -8.86
C ASP A 150 7.23 18.19 -7.88
N VAL A 151 7.07 17.94 -6.58
CA VAL A 151 7.60 18.80 -5.51
C VAL A 151 9.13 18.78 -5.40
N VAL A 152 9.80 17.88 -6.09
CA VAL A 152 11.27 17.76 -6.15
C VAL A 152 11.83 18.04 -7.56
N ASP A 153 11.05 18.72 -8.39
CA ASP A 153 11.38 19.14 -9.76
C ASP A 153 11.64 17.97 -10.72
N GLU A 154 11.10 16.77 -10.44
CA GLU A 154 11.11 15.67 -11.40
C GLU A 154 9.87 15.65 -12.29
N THR A 155 10.07 15.28 -13.56
CA THR A 155 8.99 15.24 -14.56
C THR A 155 8.22 13.92 -14.46
N HIS A 156 6.89 14.03 -14.34
CA HIS A 156 5.97 12.90 -14.25
C HIS A 156 4.80 13.00 -15.22
N LEU A 157 4.22 11.85 -15.51
CA LEU A 157 2.96 11.69 -16.22
C LEU A 157 1.89 11.21 -15.24
N SER A 158 0.85 12.05 -15.04
CA SER A 158 -0.21 11.78 -14.06
C SER A 158 -1.61 11.90 -14.67
N PRO A 159 -2.59 11.09 -14.23
CA PRO A 159 -3.99 11.27 -14.61
C PRO A 159 -4.49 12.70 -14.34
N THR A 160 -5.41 13.18 -15.17
CA THR A 160 -5.96 14.54 -15.08
C THR A 160 -7.38 14.59 -15.59
N GLY A 161 -8.13 15.63 -15.20
CA GLY A 161 -9.44 15.90 -15.77
C GLY A 161 -9.35 16.29 -17.23
N TRP A 162 -10.39 15.94 -18.02
CA TRP A 162 -10.46 16.23 -19.44
C TRP A 162 -11.90 16.45 -19.90
N VAL A 163 -12.09 17.28 -20.93
CA VAL A 163 -13.38 17.44 -21.59
C VAL A 163 -13.19 17.43 -23.11
N ARG A 164 -14.05 16.68 -23.80
CA ARG A 164 -14.15 16.63 -25.26
C ARG A 164 -15.58 16.91 -25.67
N ILE A 165 -15.78 17.81 -26.63
CA ILE A 165 -17.09 18.12 -27.20
C ILE A 165 -17.01 17.88 -28.71
N THR A 166 -17.90 17.02 -29.18
CA THR A 166 -18.06 16.73 -30.60
C THR A 166 -19.40 17.32 -31.07
N ASP A 167 -19.42 18.06 -32.15
CA ASP A 167 -20.64 18.64 -32.71
C ASP A 167 -21.51 17.62 -33.45
N ALA A 168 -22.65 18.09 -33.97
CA ALA A 168 -23.61 17.23 -34.68
C ALA A 168 -23.06 16.62 -35.98
N ASP A 169 -22.02 17.22 -36.56
CA ASP A 169 -21.34 16.80 -37.79
C ASP A 169 -20.16 15.86 -37.48
N GLY A 170 -19.92 15.55 -36.22
CA GLY A 170 -18.84 14.69 -35.75
C GLY A 170 -17.47 15.38 -35.65
N GLN A 171 -17.43 16.73 -35.69
CA GLN A 171 -16.19 17.48 -35.53
C GLN A 171 -15.92 17.77 -34.06
N ILE A 172 -14.67 17.58 -33.63
CA ILE A 172 -14.24 17.95 -32.28
C ILE A 172 -14.11 19.48 -32.22
N VAL A 173 -14.95 20.13 -31.40
CA VAL A 173 -14.97 21.56 -31.20
C VAL A 173 -14.29 21.99 -29.90
N ARG A 174 -14.08 21.06 -28.98
CA ARG A 174 -13.29 21.22 -27.77
C ARG A 174 -12.59 19.91 -27.41
N ASP A 175 -11.34 19.97 -27.01
CA ASP A 175 -10.57 18.80 -26.53
C ASP A 175 -9.46 19.29 -25.60
N ASP A 176 -9.84 19.57 -24.33
CA ASP A 176 -9.00 20.32 -23.39
C ASP A 176 -8.87 19.58 -22.05
N ARG A 177 -7.69 19.73 -21.44
CA ARG A 177 -7.49 19.42 -20.02
C ARG A 177 -8.31 20.38 -19.16
N ILE A 178 -8.91 19.84 -18.11
CA ILE A 178 -9.48 20.62 -17.01
C ILE A 178 -8.82 20.25 -15.70
N GLU A 179 -8.47 21.22 -14.88
CA GLU A 179 -7.97 20.97 -13.54
C GLU A 179 -9.13 20.58 -12.62
N THR A 180 -8.96 19.47 -11.90
CA THR A 180 -9.95 18.98 -10.95
C THR A 180 -9.68 19.50 -9.54
N GLU A 181 -10.72 19.45 -8.69
CA GLU A 181 -10.59 19.77 -7.25
C GLU A 181 -9.53 18.91 -6.56
N TYR A 182 -9.35 17.65 -6.97
CA TYR A 182 -8.31 16.75 -6.47
C TYR A 182 -6.90 17.26 -6.77
N GLU A 183 -6.67 17.65 -8.03
CA GLU A 183 -5.38 18.18 -8.47
C GLU A 183 -5.09 19.52 -7.77
N ALA A 184 -6.08 20.41 -7.71
CA ALA A 184 -5.94 21.72 -7.09
C ALA A 184 -5.70 21.61 -5.57
N LEU A 185 -6.42 20.71 -4.89
CA LEU A 185 -6.26 20.43 -3.47
C LEU A 185 -4.83 19.95 -3.18
N PHE A 186 -4.38 18.93 -3.90
CA PHE A 186 -3.04 18.37 -3.72
C PHE A 186 -1.96 19.43 -4.00
N ALA A 187 -1.99 20.08 -5.16
CA ALA A 187 -0.96 21.03 -5.56
C ALA A 187 -0.86 22.24 -4.61
N ARG A 188 -1.99 22.84 -4.21
CA ARG A 188 -1.99 23.99 -3.31
C ARG A 188 -1.56 23.63 -1.89
N THR A 189 -1.91 22.45 -1.42
CA THR A 189 -1.48 21.95 -0.11
C THR A 189 0.02 21.72 -0.09
N MET A 190 0.57 21.05 -1.12
CA MET A 190 2.01 20.85 -1.27
C MET A 190 2.77 22.18 -1.36
N SER A 191 2.27 23.15 -2.13
CA SER A 191 2.87 24.49 -2.21
C SER A 191 2.88 25.19 -0.86
N ALA A 192 1.77 25.17 -0.12
CA ALA A 192 1.70 25.81 1.19
C ALA A 192 2.67 25.18 2.21
N ILE A 193 2.86 23.86 2.14
CA ILE A 193 3.84 23.16 2.98
C ILE A 193 5.26 23.50 2.54
N ALA A 194 5.55 23.55 1.25
CA ALA A 194 6.86 23.91 0.72
C ALA A 194 7.28 25.35 1.06
N ASP A 195 6.32 26.28 1.07
CA ASP A 195 6.53 27.69 1.40
C ASP A 195 6.72 27.96 2.92
N HIS A 196 6.41 26.98 3.77
CA HIS A 196 6.57 27.11 5.23
C HIS A 196 8.04 27.09 5.65
N ASP A 197 8.40 27.93 6.62
CA ASP A 197 9.76 27.92 7.20
C ASP A 197 9.94 26.76 8.18
N TRP A 198 10.56 25.69 7.73
CA TRP A 198 10.83 24.49 8.52
C TRP A 198 12.09 24.59 9.39
N GLY A 199 12.84 25.68 9.32
CA GLY A 199 14.16 25.74 9.95
C GLY A 199 15.19 24.82 9.29
N GLY A 200 16.26 24.47 10.03
CA GLY A 200 17.43 23.74 9.48
C GLY A 200 17.79 22.42 10.16
N GLN A 201 16.98 21.90 11.10
CA GLN A 201 17.33 20.70 11.87
C GLN A 201 16.18 19.71 11.97
N GLU A 202 16.48 18.43 11.73
CA GLU A 202 15.59 17.29 12.00
C GLU A 202 15.48 17.02 13.52
N PRO A 203 14.31 16.61 14.02
CA PRO A 203 13.04 16.58 13.33
C PRO A 203 12.44 17.99 13.16
N TYR A 204 11.80 18.25 12.03
CA TYR A 204 11.17 19.54 11.73
C TYR A 204 9.87 19.76 12.52
N PHE A 205 9.22 18.68 12.91
CA PHE A 205 7.95 18.68 13.69
C PHE A 205 7.82 17.40 14.51
N GLU A 206 6.86 17.36 15.40
CA GLU A 206 6.42 16.11 16.03
C GLU A 206 5.42 15.38 15.12
N GLU A 207 4.31 16.02 14.73
CA GLU A 207 3.36 15.52 13.74
C GLU A 207 2.99 16.65 12.76
N LEU A 208 3.17 16.41 11.46
CA LEU A 208 2.59 17.21 10.37
C LEU A 208 1.30 16.52 9.92
N ASN A 209 0.17 17.07 10.34
CA ASN A 209 -1.14 16.53 10.02
C ASN A 209 -1.76 17.25 8.83
N ILE A 210 -2.20 16.47 7.84
CA ILE A 210 -2.91 16.95 6.65
C ILE A 210 -4.33 16.34 6.71
N SER A 211 -5.26 17.07 7.30
CA SER A 211 -6.66 16.66 7.43
C SER A 211 -7.44 17.07 6.20
N VAL A 212 -8.02 16.11 5.50
CA VAL A 212 -8.82 16.33 4.29
C VAL A 212 -10.20 15.72 4.47
N ASP A 213 -11.24 16.54 4.28
CA ASP A 213 -12.63 16.07 4.11
C ASP A 213 -12.96 16.07 2.61
N LEU A 214 -13.19 14.90 2.03
CA LEU A 214 -13.36 14.72 0.59
C LEU A 214 -14.65 13.97 0.29
N PRO A 215 -15.56 14.56 -0.53
CA PRO A 215 -16.74 13.85 -1.03
C PRO A 215 -16.36 12.69 -1.96
N GLY A 216 -17.24 11.70 -2.06
CA GLY A 216 -17.08 10.55 -2.95
C GLY A 216 -17.11 9.23 -2.19
N HIS A 217 -17.10 8.13 -2.95
CA HIS A 217 -17.19 6.78 -2.40
C HIS A 217 -16.14 5.87 -3.02
N ASP A 218 -15.52 5.08 -2.17
CA ASP A 218 -14.66 4.00 -2.61
C ASP A 218 -15.50 2.91 -3.29
N GLN A 219 -14.97 2.34 -4.36
CA GLN A 219 -15.64 1.29 -5.11
C GLN A 219 -14.92 -0.06 -4.90
N LYS A 220 -15.53 -0.94 -4.11
CA LYS A 220 -15.06 -2.32 -4.02
C LYS A 220 -15.30 -3.03 -5.35
N ILE A 221 -14.29 -3.75 -5.85
CA ILE A 221 -14.38 -4.54 -7.07
C ILE A 221 -14.40 -6.04 -6.77
N ALA A 222 -14.86 -6.85 -7.73
CA ALA A 222 -15.15 -8.28 -7.51
C ALA A 222 -13.88 -9.15 -7.59
N HIS A 223 -12.78 -8.72 -6.99
CA HIS A 223 -11.56 -9.50 -6.90
C HIS A 223 -10.86 -9.25 -5.55
N GLY A 224 -10.62 -10.30 -4.77
CA GLY A 224 -9.85 -10.24 -3.53
C GLY A 224 -10.33 -9.14 -2.58
N HIS A 225 -9.39 -8.32 -2.15
CA HIS A 225 -9.60 -7.14 -1.31
C HIS A 225 -9.51 -5.82 -2.10
N GLU A 226 -9.53 -5.89 -3.43
CA GLU A 226 -9.32 -4.73 -4.29
C GLU A 226 -10.43 -3.67 -4.15
N VAL A 227 -9.99 -2.43 -4.05
CA VAL A 227 -10.84 -1.24 -3.92
C VAL A 227 -10.30 -0.13 -4.82
N LEU A 228 -11.17 0.51 -5.59
CA LEU A 228 -10.85 1.75 -6.27
C LEU A 228 -11.10 2.90 -5.30
N SER A 229 -10.05 3.43 -4.69
CA SER A 229 -10.11 4.48 -3.70
C SER A 229 -9.20 5.65 -4.06
N LEU A 230 -9.80 6.81 -4.31
CA LEU A 230 -9.05 8.07 -4.45
C LEU A 230 -8.72 8.69 -3.10
N HIS A 231 -9.44 8.33 -2.04
CA HIS A 231 -9.12 8.73 -0.67
C HIS A 231 -7.80 8.10 -0.20
N GLU A 232 -7.65 6.79 -0.43
CA GLU A 232 -6.39 6.09 -0.16
C GLU A 232 -5.26 6.61 -1.04
N ALA A 233 -5.51 6.74 -2.35
CA ALA A 233 -4.52 7.25 -3.28
C ALA A 233 -4.03 8.67 -2.91
N LEU A 234 -4.90 9.53 -2.40
CA LEU A 234 -4.53 10.87 -1.94
C LEU A 234 -3.69 10.82 -0.65
N HIS A 235 -3.96 9.88 0.27
CA HIS A 235 -3.09 9.63 1.43
C HIS A 235 -1.67 9.30 0.99
N GLU A 236 -1.53 8.41 0.02
CA GLU A 236 -0.24 7.96 -0.50
C GLU A 236 0.48 9.06 -1.30
N ASP A 237 -0.27 9.82 -2.10
CA ASP A 237 0.28 10.97 -2.82
C ASP A 237 0.89 12.01 -1.86
N PHE A 238 0.15 12.39 -0.79
CA PHE A 238 0.67 13.31 0.21
C PHE A 238 1.84 12.75 0.97
N TYR A 239 1.71 11.51 1.46
CA TYR A 239 2.74 10.91 2.31
C TYR A 239 4.09 10.83 1.60
N PHE A 240 4.13 10.23 0.41
CA PHE A 240 5.37 10.05 -0.33
C PHE A 240 5.93 11.34 -0.90
N SER A 241 5.08 12.24 -1.40
CA SER A 241 5.55 13.55 -1.90
C SER A 241 6.18 14.38 -0.79
N LEU A 242 5.63 14.34 0.43
CA LEU A 242 6.21 15.03 1.59
C LEU A 242 7.50 14.35 2.07
N LEU A 243 7.55 13.03 2.06
CA LEU A 243 8.78 12.30 2.38
C LEU A 243 9.90 12.70 1.41
N GLU A 244 9.64 12.70 0.10
CA GLU A 244 10.57 13.12 -0.95
C GLU A 244 10.98 14.59 -0.79
N TYR A 245 10.02 15.49 -0.53
CA TYR A 245 10.29 16.90 -0.25
C TYR A 245 11.26 17.09 0.92
N PHE A 246 11.04 16.40 2.05
CA PHE A 246 11.92 16.53 3.22
C PHE A 246 13.28 15.86 3.02
N GLN A 247 13.38 14.80 2.19
CA GLN A 247 14.67 14.25 1.78
C GLN A 247 15.50 15.29 1.05
N VAL A 248 14.95 15.94 0.02
CA VAL A 248 15.65 16.99 -0.74
C VAL A 248 15.98 18.18 0.15
N LYS A 249 15.02 18.63 0.97
CA LYS A 249 15.22 19.77 1.91
C LYS A 249 16.36 19.52 2.89
N SER A 250 16.53 18.30 3.37
CA SER A 250 17.62 17.93 4.30
C SER A 250 18.95 17.64 3.60
N GLY A 251 19.00 17.76 2.25
CA GLY A 251 20.18 17.43 1.44
C GLY A 251 20.42 15.93 1.28
N ARG A 252 19.42 15.08 1.54
CA ARG A 252 19.49 13.63 1.38
C ARG A 252 19.09 13.22 -0.04
N PRO A 253 19.60 12.10 -0.55
CA PRO A 253 19.11 11.55 -1.80
C PRO A 253 17.67 11.06 -1.67
N LEU A 254 16.92 11.05 -2.78
CA LEU A 254 15.60 10.44 -2.84
C LEU A 254 15.69 8.95 -2.52
N GLY A 255 14.75 8.46 -1.72
CA GLY A 255 14.74 7.08 -1.23
C GLY A 255 15.60 6.83 0.03
N ASP A 256 16.24 7.86 0.60
CA ASP A 256 16.93 7.74 1.89
C ASP A 256 15.93 7.41 3.01
N ARG A 257 16.17 6.31 3.72
CA ARG A 257 15.31 5.82 4.80
C ARG A 257 15.74 6.24 6.21
N GLY A 258 16.84 6.98 6.30
CA GLY A 258 17.36 7.55 7.55
C GLY A 258 16.88 8.98 7.82
N LEU A 259 16.01 9.56 6.96
CA LEU A 259 15.38 10.86 7.18
C LEU A 259 14.50 10.82 8.44
N GLN A 260 14.62 11.82 9.29
CA GLN A 260 13.86 11.95 10.54
C GLN A 260 13.04 13.26 10.58
N PRO A 261 12.06 13.45 9.70
CA PRO A 261 11.34 14.72 9.61
C PRO A 261 10.33 14.93 10.77
N GLY A 262 9.90 13.87 11.41
CA GLY A 262 8.73 13.73 12.26
C GLY A 262 7.65 12.88 11.58
N GLN A 263 6.50 12.68 12.23
CA GLN A 263 5.38 11.94 11.64
C GLN A 263 4.64 12.79 10.59
N ILE A 264 4.60 12.33 9.35
CA ILE A 264 3.79 12.88 8.26
C ILE A 264 2.47 12.12 8.25
N VAL A 265 1.35 12.79 8.50
CA VAL A 265 0.06 12.14 8.73
C VAL A 265 -1.05 12.73 7.86
N PRO A 266 -1.24 12.24 6.63
CA PRO A 266 -2.46 12.50 5.88
C PRO A 266 -3.65 11.76 6.50
N GLU A 267 -4.68 12.50 6.89
CA GLU A 267 -5.96 11.99 7.38
C GLU A 267 -7.05 12.33 6.37
N ILE A 268 -7.31 11.42 5.45
CA ILE A 268 -8.29 11.64 4.38
C ILE A 268 -9.61 11.02 4.81
N ARG A 269 -10.63 11.83 5.06
CA ARG A 269 -11.95 11.39 5.48
C ARG A 269 -12.95 11.47 4.35
N GLN A 270 -13.67 10.41 4.16
CA GLN A 270 -14.81 10.37 3.27
C GLN A 270 -15.99 11.11 3.92
N VAL A 271 -16.54 12.10 3.21
CA VAL A 271 -17.72 12.84 3.67
C VAL A 271 -18.88 12.67 2.71
N SER A 272 -20.10 12.67 3.27
CA SER A 272 -21.32 12.52 2.48
C SER A 272 -21.66 13.80 1.71
N GLY A 273 -22.24 13.65 0.51
CA GLY A 273 -22.73 14.75 -0.32
C GLY A 273 -21.76 15.11 -1.44
N ASP A 274 -22.05 16.25 -2.08
CA ASP A 274 -21.36 16.81 -3.25
C ASP A 274 -20.79 18.22 -2.95
N GLY A 275 -20.52 18.50 -1.67
CA GLY A 275 -19.97 19.78 -1.21
C GLY A 275 -18.51 19.99 -1.57
N ASP A 276 -17.99 21.13 -1.09
CA ASP A 276 -16.58 21.49 -1.26
C ASP A 276 -15.66 20.50 -0.53
N ALA A 277 -14.58 20.11 -1.18
CA ALA A 277 -13.48 19.45 -0.50
C ALA A 277 -12.77 20.44 0.44
N ARG A 278 -12.36 20.00 1.62
CA ARG A 278 -11.71 20.85 2.63
C ARG A 278 -10.38 20.26 3.03
N VAL A 279 -9.37 21.12 3.18
CA VAL A 279 -8.07 20.73 3.72
C VAL A 279 -7.67 21.65 4.87
N THR A 280 -7.03 21.07 5.88
CA THR A 280 -6.36 21.79 6.97
C THR A 280 -5.01 21.12 7.24
N VAL A 281 -3.94 21.93 7.27
CA VAL A 281 -2.58 21.47 7.58
C VAL A 281 -2.16 22.07 8.92
N GLU A 282 -1.77 21.22 9.86
CA GLU A 282 -1.42 21.61 11.22
C GLU A 282 -0.17 20.90 11.73
N LEU A 283 0.60 21.61 12.57
CA LEU A 283 1.60 21.00 13.42
C LEU A 283 0.97 20.62 14.76
N ARG A 284 1.09 19.35 15.11
CA ARG A 284 0.53 18.78 16.34
C ARG A 284 1.62 18.14 17.20
N PRO A 285 1.44 18.09 18.53
CA PRO A 285 2.28 17.22 19.35
C PRO A 285 1.98 15.75 19.06
N LEU A 286 2.95 14.86 19.30
CA LEU A 286 2.72 13.43 19.24
C LEU A 286 1.59 13.02 20.17
N SER A 287 0.62 12.24 19.68
CA SER A 287 -0.43 11.70 20.52
C SER A 287 0.17 10.72 21.54
N LYS A 288 -0.33 10.78 22.77
CA LYS A 288 -0.03 9.82 23.84
C LYS A 288 -1.18 8.86 24.12
N ASP A 289 -2.27 8.98 23.37
CA ASP A 289 -3.45 8.16 23.55
C ASP A 289 -3.14 6.70 23.20
N GLU A 290 -3.66 5.78 24.00
CA GLU A 290 -3.70 4.36 23.70
C GLU A 290 -5.14 4.00 23.33
N THR A 291 -5.30 3.28 22.21
CA THR A 291 -6.61 2.76 21.82
C THR A 291 -7.02 1.65 22.78
N THR A 292 -8.25 1.76 23.25
CA THR A 292 -8.90 0.72 24.05
C THR A 292 -9.77 -0.15 23.15
N GLY A 293 -9.93 -1.41 23.51
CA GLY A 293 -10.78 -2.33 22.74
C GLY A 293 -10.97 -3.65 23.50
N GLU A 294 -11.85 -4.48 22.99
CA GLU A 294 -12.09 -5.81 23.55
C GLU A 294 -10.91 -6.75 23.30
N MET A 295 -10.59 -7.57 24.28
CA MET A 295 -9.64 -8.65 24.13
C MET A 295 -10.26 -9.79 23.30
N GLN A 296 -9.48 -10.30 22.36
CA GLN A 296 -9.86 -11.40 21.48
C GLN A 296 -9.16 -12.70 21.91
N GLN A 297 -9.71 -13.85 21.56
CA GLN A 297 -8.93 -15.09 21.60
C GLN A 297 -7.85 -15.01 20.52
N ILE A 298 -6.59 -15.08 20.91
CA ILE A 298 -5.46 -14.77 20.01
C ILE A 298 -5.41 -15.68 18.76
N ASP A 299 -5.81 -16.95 18.88
CA ASP A 299 -5.87 -17.92 17.79
C ASP A 299 -7.01 -17.66 16.80
N ARG A 300 -7.99 -16.85 17.19
CA ARG A 300 -9.18 -16.47 16.42
C ARG A 300 -9.35 -14.96 16.31
N ALA A 301 -8.30 -14.20 16.55
CA ALA A 301 -8.34 -12.77 16.42
C ALA A 301 -8.72 -12.37 14.98
N THR A 302 -9.74 -11.54 14.82
CA THR A 302 -10.28 -11.11 13.52
C THR A 302 -9.88 -9.70 13.13
N ARG A 303 -9.12 -9.02 13.98
CA ARG A 303 -8.64 -7.64 13.81
C ARG A 303 -7.35 -7.43 14.62
N PRO A 304 -6.59 -6.37 14.36
CA PRO A 304 -5.37 -6.04 15.13
C PRO A 304 -5.61 -6.07 16.64
N LEU A 305 -4.64 -6.57 17.38
CA LEU A 305 -4.71 -6.70 18.83
C LEU A 305 -4.58 -5.32 19.50
N THR A 306 -5.24 -5.11 20.63
CA THR A 306 -4.96 -3.92 21.44
C THR A 306 -3.60 -4.03 22.12
N VAL A 307 -2.96 -2.89 22.46
CA VAL A 307 -1.69 -2.88 23.19
C VAL A 307 -1.82 -3.60 24.55
N ALA A 308 -2.98 -3.45 25.20
CA ALA A 308 -3.27 -4.15 26.45
C ALA A 308 -3.30 -5.68 26.26
N GLN A 309 -3.88 -6.15 25.16
CA GLN A 309 -3.89 -7.59 24.84
C GLN A 309 -2.47 -8.09 24.51
N ILE A 310 -1.71 -7.35 23.69
CA ILE A 310 -0.32 -7.71 23.37
C ILE A 310 0.50 -7.91 24.65
N ARG A 311 0.36 -7.02 25.64
CA ARG A 311 1.01 -7.16 26.95
C ARG A 311 0.54 -8.40 27.70
N ALA A 312 -0.77 -8.62 27.78
CA ALA A 312 -1.34 -9.77 28.49
C ALA A 312 -0.88 -11.12 27.89
N GLU A 313 -0.84 -11.23 26.54
CA GLU A 313 -0.36 -12.43 25.87
C GLU A 313 1.16 -12.63 26.10
N LEU A 314 1.94 -11.55 26.07
CA LEU A 314 3.37 -11.59 26.35
C LEU A 314 3.66 -12.00 27.79
N ASP A 315 2.82 -11.57 28.76
CA ASP A 315 2.92 -11.96 30.17
C ASP A 315 2.65 -13.47 30.38
N GLY A 316 1.95 -14.12 29.45
CA GLY A 316 1.76 -15.56 29.42
C GLY A 316 3.03 -16.37 29.04
N ILE A 317 4.09 -15.71 28.57
CA ILE A 317 5.36 -16.34 28.22
C ILE A 317 6.32 -16.25 29.40
N GLU A 318 6.69 -17.41 29.98
CA GLU A 318 7.68 -17.47 31.06
C GLU A 318 9.06 -17.01 30.58
N GLY A 319 9.75 -16.18 31.36
CA GLY A 319 11.08 -15.70 31.04
C GLY A 319 11.43 -14.36 31.65
N GLU A 320 12.63 -13.88 31.32
CA GLU A 320 13.14 -12.59 31.78
C GLU A 320 12.53 -11.45 30.92
N GLU A 321 12.00 -10.42 31.60
CA GLU A 321 11.48 -9.23 30.93
C GLU A 321 12.61 -8.26 30.58
N PHE A 322 12.56 -7.73 29.38
CA PHE A 322 13.37 -6.57 28.98
C PHE A 322 12.53 -5.61 28.15
N HIS A 323 12.97 -4.37 28.04
CA HIS A 323 12.19 -3.32 27.40
C HIS A 323 13.08 -2.28 26.73
N ALA A 324 12.48 -1.50 25.84
CA ALA A 324 13.01 -0.25 25.30
C ALA A 324 11.93 0.83 25.39
N THR A 325 12.26 2.05 24.97
CA THR A 325 11.32 3.18 25.01
C THR A 325 11.32 3.87 23.66
N SER A 326 10.13 4.12 23.12
CA SER A 326 9.96 4.83 21.86
C SER A 326 10.24 6.33 21.99
N ARG A 327 10.28 7.03 20.85
CA ARG A 327 10.48 8.48 20.79
C ARG A 327 9.40 9.25 21.57
N SER A 328 8.15 8.81 21.55
CA SER A 328 7.07 9.45 22.32
C SER A 328 7.06 9.09 23.81
N GLY A 329 7.89 8.14 24.24
CA GLY A 329 7.98 7.64 25.60
C GLY A 329 7.14 6.40 25.88
N ARG A 330 6.55 5.73 24.87
CA ARG A 330 5.87 4.45 25.03
C ARG A 330 6.87 3.32 25.28
N VAL A 331 6.50 2.40 26.18
CA VAL A 331 7.34 1.26 26.54
C VAL A 331 7.08 0.09 25.60
N LEU A 332 8.15 -0.43 24.97
CA LEU A 332 8.17 -1.69 24.24
C LEU A 332 8.53 -2.80 25.22
N ASN A 333 7.65 -3.77 25.38
CA ASN A 333 7.90 -4.93 26.25
C ASN A 333 8.33 -6.14 25.43
N ALA A 334 9.28 -6.89 25.94
CA ALA A 334 9.83 -8.10 25.33
C ALA A 334 10.12 -9.16 26.41
N ARG A 335 10.25 -10.43 25.98
CA ARG A 335 10.57 -11.57 26.87
C ARG A 335 11.76 -12.35 26.32
N TYR A 336 12.59 -12.84 27.22
CA TYR A 336 13.67 -13.78 26.95
C TYR A 336 13.34 -15.12 27.61
N HIS A 337 12.95 -16.08 26.81
CA HIS A 337 12.74 -17.47 27.21
C HIS A 337 14.02 -18.25 27.02
N LYS A 338 14.70 -18.57 28.13
CA LYS A 338 16.01 -19.21 28.12
C LYS A 338 15.87 -20.72 28.11
N GLY A 339 16.47 -21.36 27.12
CA GLY A 339 16.52 -22.83 26.99
C GLY A 339 17.90 -23.33 26.63
N THR A 340 17.96 -24.55 26.10
CA THR A 340 19.19 -25.26 25.71
C THR A 340 19.40 -25.33 24.21
N ASP A 341 18.37 -25.01 23.43
CA ASP A 341 18.41 -24.97 21.97
C ASP A 341 19.24 -23.79 21.45
N LEU A 342 19.53 -23.76 20.16
CA LEU A 342 20.12 -22.59 19.51
C LEU A 342 19.15 -21.41 19.58
N PRO A 343 19.60 -20.24 20.10
CA PRO A 343 18.70 -19.11 20.32
C PRO A 343 18.22 -18.46 19.01
N VAL A 344 16.98 -17.96 19.05
CA VAL A 344 16.33 -17.24 17.94
C VAL A 344 15.75 -15.93 18.45
N MET A 345 15.93 -14.83 17.71
CA MET A 345 15.18 -13.59 17.91
C MET A 345 13.88 -13.66 17.10
N ILE A 346 12.76 -13.27 17.71
CA ILE A 346 11.44 -13.19 17.07
C ILE A 346 10.91 -11.77 17.28
N SER A 347 10.48 -11.12 16.21
CA SER A 347 9.89 -9.80 16.30
C SER A 347 8.72 -9.59 15.34
N GLY A 348 7.91 -8.56 15.62
CA GLY A 348 6.83 -8.10 14.78
C GLY A 348 6.51 -6.64 15.03
N GLY A 349 5.67 -6.03 14.19
CA GLY A 349 5.23 -4.66 14.36
C GLY A 349 6.33 -3.62 14.26
N GLN A 350 7.40 -3.88 13.50
CA GLN A 350 8.35 -2.86 13.05
C GLN A 350 7.61 -1.83 12.19
N HIS A 351 6.80 -2.31 11.28
CA HIS A 351 5.85 -1.54 10.49
C HIS A 351 4.43 -1.90 10.96
N PRO A 352 3.80 -1.07 11.77
CA PRO A 352 2.57 -1.45 12.46
C PRO A 352 1.31 -1.53 11.60
N ASN A 353 1.32 -0.94 10.40
CA ASN A 353 0.28 -1.12 9.40
C ASN A 353 0.24 -2.55 8.85
N GLU A 354 1.35 -3.31 8.94
CA GLU A 354 1.50 -4.72 8.60
C GLU A 354 1.00 -5.57 9.78
N ILE A 355 -0.30 -5.82 9.82
CA ILE A 355 -1.03 -6.14 11.06
C ILE A 355 -0.93 -7.57 11.57
N SER A 356 -0.64 -8.55 10.71
CA SER A 356 -0.66 -9.98 11.12
C SER A 356 0.59 -10.43 11.86
N GLY A 357 1.71 -9.73 11.63
CA GLY A 357 3.01 -10.07 12.24
C GLY A 357 2.99 -10.05 13.76
N VAL A 358 2.30 -9.09 14.38
CA VAL A 358 2.17 -8.95 15.84
C VAL A 358 1.50 -10.18 16.46
N ALA A 359 0.34 -10.58 15.94
CA ALA A 359 -0.39 -11.75 16.42
C ALA A 359 0.34 -13.05 16.09
N GLY A 360 0.96 -13.15 14.91
CA GLY A 360 1.75 -14.30 14.47
C GLY A 360 2.97 -14.54 15.35
N ALA A 361 3.72 -13.49 15.69
CA ALA A 361 4.87 -13.56 16.58
C ALA A 361 4.49 -14.06 17.98
N LEU A 362 3.45 -13.47 18.58
CA LEU A 362 2.95 -13.90 19.89
C LEU A 362 2.49 -15.38 19.87
N ARG A 363 1.67 -15.76 18.90
CA ARG A 363 1.21 -17.15 18.75
C ARG A 363 2.36 -18.13 18.59
N GLY A 364 3.36 -17.78 17.75
CA GLY A 364 4.55 -18.60 17.55
C GLY A 364 5.37 -18.76 18.83
N ALA A 365 5.61 -17.66 19.56
CA ALA A 365 6.33 -17.67 20.81
C ALA A 365 5.60 -18.46 21.91
N LEU A 366 4.26 -18.33 22.03
CA LEU A 366 3.44 -19.12 22.95
C LEU A 366 3.48 -20.62 22.66
N GLU A 367 3.54 -21.04 21.40
CA GLU A 367 3.70 -22.45 21.02
C GLU A 367 5.13 -22.95 21.29
N LEU A 368 6.15 -22.13 21.03
CA LEU A 368 7.54 -22.49 21.35
C LEU A 368 7.77 -22.62 22.86
N ALA A 369 7.19 -21.73 23.66
CA ALA A 369 7.34 -21.76 25.12
C ALA A 369 6.83 -23.07 25.80
N LYS A 370 6.01 -23.86 25.08
CA LYS A 370 5.54 -25.19 25.54
C LYS A 370 6.55 -26.29 25.29
N ARG A 371 7.65 -26.04 24.55
CA ARG A 371 8.63 -27.05 24.15
C ARG A 371 9.78 -27.10 25.12
N ASP A 372 10.19 -28.27 25.49
CA ASP A 372 11.40 -28.49 26.29
C ASP A 372 12.62 -27.96 25.52
N GLY A 373 13.45 -27.17 26.21
CA GLY A 373 14.67 -26.63 25.64
C GLY A 373 14.51 -25.40 24.75
N ALA A 374 13.29 -24.93 24.44
CA ALA A 374 13.07 -23.76 23.60
C ALA A 374 13.86 -22.54 24.10
N HIS A 375 14.51 -21.84 23.15
CA HIS A 375 15.40 -20.72 23.47
C HIS A 375 15.18 -19.57 22.49
N PHE A 376 14.56 -18.48 22.96
CA PHE A 376 14.23 -17.36 22.09
C PHE A 376 14.03 -16.04 22.84
N THR A 377 14.11 -14.93 22.11
CA THR A 377 13.56 -13.65 22.53
C THR A 377 12.32 -13.33 21.69
N ILE A 378 11.36 -12.64 22.26
CA ILE A 378 10.16 -12.16 21.57
C ILE A 378 9.91 -10.67 21.86
N SER A 379 9.87 -9.84 20.83
CA SER A 379 9.42 -8.44 20.83
C SER A 379 8.27 -8.29 19.82
N PRO A 380 7.03 -8.50 20.25
CA PRO A 380 5.90 -8.62 19.32
C PRO A 380 5.45 -7.29 18.69
N LEU A 381 5.82 -6.16 19.29
CA LEU A 381 5.47 -4.83 18.83
C LEU A 381 6.67 -3.89 18.97
N GLU A 382 7.45 -3.75 17.92
CA GLU A 382 8.69 -2.96 17.95
C GLU A 382 8.48 -1.46 17.72
N ASN A 383 7.37 -1.03 17.09
CA ASN A 383 7.05 0.37 16.86
C ASN A 383 5.68 0.76 17.47
N PRO A 384 5.60 0.99 18.78
CA PRO A 384 4.34 1.34 19.44
C PRO A 384 3.80 2.72 19.04
N ASP A 385 4.65 3.64 18.58
CA ASP A 385 4.23 4.96 18.12
C ASP A 385 3.47 4.88 16.80
N GLY A 386 4.04 4.17 15.81
CA GLY A 386 3.35 3.89 14.55
C GLY A 386 2.09 3.05 14.78
N TYR A 387 2.10 2.10 15.74
CA TYR A 387 0.92 1.30 16.07
C TYR A 387 -0.24 2.14 16.61
N ALA A 388 0.04 3.09 17.48
CA ALA A 388 -0.97 4.02 18.00
C ALA A 388 -1.54 4.90 16.86
N LEU A 389 -0.68 5.34 15.93
CA LEU A 389 -1.12 6.06 14.74
C LEU A 389 -1.99 5.20 13.83
N HIS A 390 -1.58 3.96 13.53
CA HIS A 390 -2.37 3.02 12.74
C HIS A 390 -3.76 2.79 13.35
N GLN A 391 -3.83 2.54 14.66
CA GLN A 391 -5.10 2.37 15.37
C GLN A 391 -6.00 3.62 15.30
N ARG A 392 -5.43 4.83 15.18
CA ARG A 392 -6.18 6.06 14.95
C ARG A 392 -6.74 6.14 13.54
N LEU A 393 -5.93 5.85 12.54
CA LEU A 393 -6.28 6.00 11.12
C LEU A 393 -7.33 4.99 10.65
N ILE A 394 -7.27 3.74 11.14
CA ILE A 394 -8.24 2.70 10.77
C ILE A 394 -9.65 2.91 11.33
N VAL A 395 -9.86 3.88 12.23
CA VAL A 395 -11.20 4.23 12.72
C VAL A 395 -12.06 4.78 11.58
N ASP A 396 -11.51 5.68 10.78
CA ASP A 396 -12.21 6.30 9.67
C ASP A 396 -12.09 5.47 8.37
N ASN A 397 -10.92 4.86 8.14
CA ASN A 397 -10.60 4.16 6.89
C ASN A 397 -9.99 2.76 7.15
N PRO A 398 -10.79 1.80 7.64
CA PRO A 398 -10.26 0.47 7.98
C PRO A 398 -9.77 -0.35 6.76
N ALA A 399 -10.24 -0.03 5.57
CA ALA A 399 -9.89 -0.71 4.32
C ALA A 399 -8.78 0.00 3.52
N HIS A 400 -8.20 1.08 4.05
CA HIS A 400 -7.10 1.78 3.40
C HIS A 400 -5.75 1.36 3.96
N MET A 401 -4.76 1.32 3.10
CA MET A 401 -3.37 1.27 3.50
C MET A 401 -2.96 2.62 4.13
N HIS A 402 -2.15 2.56 5.17
CA HIS A 402 -1.72 3.75 5.91
C HIS A 402 -0.20 3.82 6.05
N HIS A 403 0.52 4.21 4.98
CA HIS A 403 1.97 4.37 5.04
C HIS A 403 2.43 5.36 6.12
N ALA A 404 1.61 6.33 6.49
CA ALA A 404 1.89 7.24 7.60
C ALA A 404 2.20 6.50 8.92
N ALA A 405 1.61 5.33 9.12
CA ALA A 405 1.80 4.51 10.31
C ALA A 405 2.95 3.49 10.19
N ARG A 406 3.59 3.38 9.03
CA ARG A 406 4.66 2.43 8.78
C ARG A 406 5.91 2.75 9.60
N TYR A 407 6.25 4.03 9.70
CA TYR A 407 7.50 4.49 10.28
C TYR A 407 7.34 4.98 11.73
N THR A 408 8.47 5.28 12.38
CA THR A 408 8.49 5.66 13.79
C THR A 408 7.96 7.08 14.01
N ALA A 409 7.88 7.54 15.26
CA ALA A 409 7.55 8.92 15.59
C ALA A 409 8.59 9.95 15.11
N LEU A 410 9.77 9.51 14.68
CA LEU A 410 10.75 10.35 13.98
C LEU A 410 10.50 10.42 12.47
N GLY A 411 9.64 9.56 11.92
CA GLY A 411 9.39 9.44 10.49
C GLY A 411 10.41 8.58 9.74
N ASP A 412 11.32 7.91 10.44
CA ASP A 412 12.31 7.01 9.87
C ASP A 412 11.89 5.53 9.98
N ASP A 413 12.55 4.70 9.17
CA ASP A 413 12.52 3.25 9.37
C ASP A 413 13.60 2.88 10.40
N MET A 414 13.18 2.31 11.53
CA MET A 414 14.09 1.93 12.60
C MET A 414 15.21 0.98 12.14
N GLU A 415 15.00 0.22 11.07
CA GLU A 415 16.00 -0.67 10.48
C GLU A 415 17.27 0.10 10.09
N TYR A 416 17.13 1.31 9.55
CA TYR A 416 18.23 2.14 9.06
C TYR A 416 18.81 3.06 10.12
N ARG A 417 18.22 3.11 11.34
CA ARG A 417 18.69 3.97 12.44
C ARG A 417 20.00 3.46 13.00
N SER A 418 20.96 4.36 13.20
CA SER A 418 22.30 4.09 13.75
C SER A 418 22.76 5.24 14.65
N GLY A 419 23.82 5.02 15.42
CA GLY A 419 24.39 6.02 16.33
C GLY A 419 23.63 6.16 17.65
N ASP A 420 23.61 7.37 18.21
CA ASP A 420 22.90 7.68 19.45
C ASP A 420 21.40 7.84 19.23
N GLY A 421 20.58 7.58 20.26
CA GLY A 421 19.12 7.74 20.18
C GLY A 421 18.44 6.60 19.42
N LEU A 422 18.80 5.37 19.72
CA LEU A 422 18.23 4.17 19.09
C LEU A 422 16.73 4.00 19.38
N TYR A 423 16.22 4.52 20.49
CA TYR A 423 14.82 4.40 20.91
C TYR A 423 14.30 2.96 20.74
N GLU A 424 13.34 2.77 19.84
CA GLU A 424 12.70 1.47 19.56
C GLU A 424 13.73 0.39 19.14
N LYS A 425 14.71 0.75 18.33
CA LYS A 425 15.73 -0.21 17.84
C LYS A 425 16.57 -0.82 18.95
N GLU A 426 16.66 -0.16 20.12
CA GLU A 426 17.41 -0.69 21.26
C GLU A 426 16.87 -2.05 21.73
N ILE A 427 15.59 -2.37 21.47
CA ILE A 427 15.02 -3.68 21.83
C ILE A 427 15.76 -4.83 21.15
N ARG A 428 16.17 -4.67 19.87
CA ARG A 428 16.92 -5.68 19.12
C ARG A 428 18.35 -5.83 19.62
N VAL A 429 19.00 -4.73 19.94
CA VAL A 429 20.36 -4.72 20.51
C VAL A 429 20.36 -5.51 21.83
N ARG A 430 19.37 -5.26 22.69
CA ARG A 430 19.18 -5.98 23.96
C ARG A 430 18.87 -7.46 23.72
N ALA A 431 17.92 -7.76 22.83
CA ALA A 431 17.55 -9.15 22.51
C ALA A 431 18.75 -9.99 22.06
N ARG A 432 19.60 -9.43 21.17
CA ARG A 432 20.84 -10.09 20.75
C ARG A 432 21.83 -10.25 21.91
N ALA A 433 22.06 -9.19 22.69
CA ALA A 433 23.02 -9.21 23.77
C ALA A 433 22.71 -10.27 24.84
N ILE A 434 21.45 -10.47 25.19
CA ILE A 434 21.04 -11.42 26.23
C ILE A 434 20.93 -12.86 25.71
N SER A 435 20.55 -13.05 24.44
CA SER A 435 20.32 -14.39 23.87
C SER A 435 21.53 -14.96 23.12
N GLY A 436 22.39 -14.10 22.56
CA GLY A 436 23.47 -14.52 21.66
C GLY A 436 22.96 -15.11 20.33
N ALA A 437 21.74 -14.79 19.92
CA ALA A 437 21.12 -15.34 18.71
C ALA A 437 21.90 -14.97 17.43
N SER A 438 21.90 -15.89 16.48
CA SER A 438 22.44 -15.72 15.12
C SER A 438 21.35 -15.79 14.04
N LEU A 439 20.10 -16.03 14.44
CA LEU A 439 18.91 -15.95 13.58
C LEU A 439 17.93 -14.94 14.14
N HIS A 440 17.40 -14.09 13.27
CA HIS A 440 16.28 -13.20 13.53
C HIS A 440 15.12 -13.54 12.59
N VAL A 441 13.95 -13.80 13.14
CA VAL A 441 12.68 -13.97 12.42
C VAL A 441 11.86 -12.70 12.64
N ASN A 442 11.79 -11.85 11.64
CA ASN A 442 11.14 -10.55 11.67
C ASN A 442 9.86 -10.59 10.82
N LEU A 443 8.71 -10.49 11.48
CA LEU A 443 7.42 -10.67 10.82
C LEU A 443 6.89 -9.34 10.29
N HIS A 444 6.81 -9.26 8.97
CA HIS A 444 6.34 -8.15 8.17
C HIS A 444 5.15 -8.51 7.29
N GLY A 445 4.58 -7.51 6.64
CA GLY A 445 3.55 -7.62 5.63
C GLY A 445 3.63 -6.50 4.60
N TYR A 446 2.65 -6.48 3.71
CA TYR A 446 2.51 -5.44 2.70
C TYR A 446 1.03 -5.36 2.25
N PRO A 447 0.63 -4.34 1.45
CA PRO A 447 -0.76 -4.18 1.02
C PRO A 447 -1.34 -5.41 0.33
N CYS A 448 -2.56 -5.78 0.71
CA CYS A 448 -3.28 -6.92 0.13
C CYS A 448 -4.05 -6.56 -1.15
N HIS A 449 -4.01 -5.30 -1.57
CA HIS A 449 -4.59 -4.75 -2.78
C HIS A 449 -3.61 -3.79 -3.45
N GLU A 450 -3.91 -3.38 -4.69
CA GLU A 450 -3.10 -2.39 -5.39
C GLU A 450 -3.18 -1.02 -4.69
N TRP A 451 -2.05 -0.31 -4.68
CA TRP A 451 -1.99 1.08 -4.25
C TRP A 451 -1.20 1.94 -5.25
N THR A 452 -1.56 3.21 -5.34
CA THR A 452 -1.06 4.11 -6.37
C THR A 452 -0.89 5.54 -5.85
N ARG A 453 -0.15 6.35 -6.61
CA ARG A 453 0.05 7.79 -6.41
C ARG A 453 -0.38 8.56 -7.67
N PRO A 454 -1.67 8.62 -7.99
CA PRO A 454 -2.12 9.13 -9.28
C PRO A 454 -1.72 10.60 -9.54
N LEU A 455 -1.61 11.44 -8.51
CA LEU A 455 -1.31 12.86 -8.68
C LEU A 455 0.20 13.17 -8.75
N SER A 456 1.07 12.20 -8.47
CA SER A 456 2.52 12.34 -8.43
C SER A 456 3.28 11.23 -9.17
N GLY A 457 2.79 10.83 -10.35
CA GLY A 457 3.47 9.88 -11.24
C GLY A 457 2.94 8.46 -11.26
N TYR A 458 1.87 8.16 -10.54
CA TYR A 458 1.16 6.87 -10.48
C TYR A 458 1.90 5.75 -9.74
N VAL A 459 3.18 5.50 -10.07
CA VAL A 459 3.98 4.45 -9.43
C VAL A 459 4.91 5.08 -8.39
N PRO A 460 4.89 4.60 -7.14
CA PRO A 460 5.76 5.14 -6.10
C PRO A 460 7.22 4.79 -6.35
N ARG A 461 8.09 5.79 -6.18
CA ARG A 461 9.53 5.68 -6.39
C ARG A 461 10.13 4.65 -5.42
N GLY A 462 10.84 3.68 -5.95
CA GLY A 462 11.47 2.61 -5.16
C GLY A 462 10.53 1.52 -4.64
N PHE A 463 9.21 1.62 -4.88
CA PHE A 463 8.21 0.66 -4.43
C PHE A 463 7.46 -0.05 -5.57
N GLY A 464 7.90 0.09 -6.83
CA GLY A 464 7.18 -0.48 -7.97
C GLY A 464 6.86 -1.98 -7.87
N MET A 465 7.77 -2.77 -7.28
CA MET A 465 7.53 -4.20 -7.01
C MET A 465 6.41 -4.44 -5.98
N TRP A 466 6.14 -3.47 -5.09
CA TRP A 466 5.26 -3.63 -3.93
C TRP A 466 3.87 -3.06 -4.15
N THR A 467 3.59 -2.50 -5.33
CA THR A 467 2.29 -1.92 -5.65
C THR A 467 1.19 -2.95 -5.85
N LEU A 468 1.54 -4.19 -6.21
CA LEU A 468 0.59 -5.28 -6.46
C LEU A 468 0.84 -6.46 -5.52
N PRO A 469 -0.24 -7.15 -5.08
CA PRO A 469 -0.11 -8.40 -4.34
C PRO A 469 0.59 -9.51 -5.15
N LYS A 470 1.42 -10.31 -4.47
CA LYS A 470 2.23 -11.39 -5.09
C LYS A 470 2.39 -12.62 -4.19
N GLY A 471 1.48 -12.78 -3.22
CA GLY A 471 1.47 -13.91 -2.30
C GLY A 471 2.31 -13.68 -1.05
N PHE A 472 2.43 -14.71 -0.24
CA PHE A 472 3.26 -14.69 0.96
C PHE A 472 4.72 -14.69 0.57
N PHE A 473 5.33 -13.52 0.56
CA PHE A 473 6.69 -13.28 0.13
C PHE A 473 7.67 -13.47 1.30
N LEU A 474 8.86 -13.99 1.03
CA LEU A 474 9.90 -14.19 2.03
C LEU A 474 11.21 -13.53 1.59
N ILE A 475 11.83 -12.76 2.48
CA ILE A 475 13.12 -12.12 2.25
C ILE A 475 14.13 -12.74 3.22
N MET A 476 15.22 -13.27 2.65
CA MET A 476 16.33 -13.82 3.42
C MET A 476 17.54 -12.91 3.26
N ARG A 477 17.95 -12.25 4.35
CA ARG A 477 19.16 -11.45 4.44
C ARG A 477 20.23 -12.25 5.17
N HIS A 478 21.47 -12.18 4.67
CA HIS A 478 22.56 -12.94 5.27
C HIS A 478 23.91 -12.25 5.11
N TYR A 479 24.85 -12.54 5.98
CA TYR A 479 26.25 -12.17 5.79
C TYR A 479 26.84 -13.00 4.64
N ASP A 480 27.87 -12.49 3.95
CA ASP A 480 28.40 -13.10 2.74
C ASP A 480 28.78 -14.59 2.94
N GLU A 481 29.45 -14.91 4.03
CA GLU A 481 29.88 -16.27 4.38
C GLU A 481 28.73 -17.21 4.79
N TRP A 482 27.50 -16.70 4.88
CA TRP A 482 26.31 -17.47 5.25
C TRP A 482 25.40 -17.87 4.07
N SER A 483 25.85 -17.60 2.85
CA SER A 483 25.05 -17.76 1.63
C SER A 483 24.48 -19.18 1.48
N GLU A 484 25.30 -20.24 1.63
CA GLU A 484 24.86 -21.64 1.51
C GLU A 484 23.87 -22.02 2.62
N ARG A 485 24.12 -21.55 3.85
CA ARG A 485 23.20 -21.76 4.97
C ARG A 485 21.87 -21.06 4.76
N ALA A 486 21.88 -19.85 4.20
CA ALA A 486 20.67 -19.09 3.88
C ALA A 486 19.80 -19.80 2.85
N GLU A 487 20.40 -20.34 1.78
CA GLU A 487 19.69 -21.12 0.76
C GLU A 487 19.10 -22.41 1.35
N ASN A 488 19.84 -23.17 2.15
CA ASN A 488 19.33 -24.37 2.81
C ASN A 488 18.22 -24.04 3.81
N PHE A 489 18.39 -22.97 4.59
CA PHE A 489 17.40 -22.53 5.57
C PHE A 489 16.06 -22.17 4.93
N ILE A 490 16.08 -21.32 3.87
CA ILE A 490 14.84 -20.91 3.20
C ILE A 490 14.15 -22.06 2.49
N ASP A 491 14.91 -23.04 1.94
CA ASP A 491 14.34 -24.26 1.36
C ASP A 491 13.61 -25.08 2.42
N GLN A 492 14.21 -25.30 3.59
CA GLN A 492 13.57 -26.04 4.69
C GLN A 492 12.31 -25.32 5.21
N VAL A 493 12.37 -24.00 5.39
CA VAL A 493 11.23 -23.19 5.84
C VAL A 493 10.07 -23.27 4.85
N THR A 494 10.34 -23.03 3.57
CA THR A 494 9.30 -23.02 2.53
C THR A 494 8.67 -24.40 2.32
N ARG A 495 9.43 -25.51 2.45
CA ARG A 495 8.86 -26.88 2.43
C ARG A 495 7.86 -27.11 3.56
N LYS A 496 8.15 -26.61 4.76
CA LYS A 496 7.22 -26.73 5.90
C LYS A 496 5.97 -25.87 5.69
N LEU A 497 6.13 -24.64 5.20
CA LEU A 497 5.03 -23.75 4.91
C LEU A 497 4.12 -24.27 3.78
N ALA A 498 4.67 -24.99 2.82
CA ALA A 498 3.92 -25.62 1.73
C ALA A 498 2.87 -26.64 2.22
N ALA A 499 3.02 -27.15 3.45
CA ALA A 499 2.05 -28.06 4.06
C ALA A 499 0.81 -27.33 4.64
N ILE A 500 0.81 -25.99 4.70
CA ILE A 500 -0.34 -25.21 5.19
C ILE A 500 -1.47 -25.26 4.15
N PRO A 501 -2.67 -25.74 4.53
CA PRO A 501 -3.78 -25.85 3.60
C PRO A 501 -4.12 -24.52 2.93
N GLY A 502 -4.21 -24.51 1.60
CA GLY A 502 -4.60 -23.37 0.80
C GLY A 502 -3.49 -22.35 0.50
N LEU A 503 -2.38 -22.33 1.24
CA LEU A 503 -1.35 -21.30 1.11
C LEU A 503 -0.64 -21.32 -0.26
N LEU A 504 -0.33 -22.51 -0.79
CA LEU A 504 0.27 -22.64 -2.13
C LEU A 504 -0.70 -22.18 -3.23
N ALA A 505 -1.98 -22.50 -3.12
CA ALA A 505 -2.98 -22.06 -4.08
C ALA A 505 -3.16 -20.53 -4.04
N PHE A 506 -3.15 -19.95 -2.84
CA PHE A 506 -3.18 -18.51 -2.63
C PHE A 506 -1.97 -17.83 -3.30
N ASN A 507 -0.75 -18.31 -3.04
CA ASN A 507 0.45 -17.78 -3.66
C ASN A 507 0.41 -17.89 -5.19
N ALA A 508 0.05 -19.06 -5.73
CA ALA A 508 -0.01 -19.28 -7.18
C ALA A 508 -0.94 -18.29 -7.86
N ALA A 509 -2.16 -18.10 -7.31
CA ALA A 509 -3.14 -17.18 -7.90
C ALA A 509 -2.63 -15.72 -7.92
N GLN A 510 -1.99 -15.27 -6.85
CA GLN A 510 -1.46 -13.91 -6.79
C GLN A 510 -0.21 -13.73 -7.68
N ILE A 511 0.71 -14.69 -7.70
CA ILE A 511 1.91 -14.65 -8.55
C ILE A 511 1.52 -14.64 -10.03
N ASP A 512 0.53 -15.43 -10.43
CA ASP A 512 0.08 -15.48 -11.82
C ASP A 512 -0.51 -14.14 -12.23
N LEU A 513 -1.36 -13.54 -11.39
CA LEU A 513 -1.93 -12.21 -11.67
C LEU A 513 -0.85 -11.12 -11.68
N TYR A 514 0.09 -11.16 -10.72
CA TYR A 514 1.23 -10.25 -10.68
C TYR A 514 2.03 -10.28 -12.00
N ARG A 515 2.36 -11.48 -12.51
CA ARG A 515 3.11 -11.64 -13.76
C ARG A 515 2.40 -11.03 -14.96
N ILE A 516 1.09 -11.13 -15.01
CA ILE A 516 0.28 -10.56 -16.11
C ILE A 516 0.39 -9.04 -16.13
N HIS A 517 0.34 -8.37 -14.97
CA HIS A 517 0.21 -6.92 -14.87
C HIS A 517 1.51 -6.18 -14.53
N ALA A 518 2.49 -6.85 -13.92
CA ALA A 518 3.78 -6.25 -13.59
C ALA A 518 4.90 -6.64 -14.57
N GLY A 519 4.75 -7.75 -15.29
CA GLY A 519 5.77 -8.31 -16.16
C GLY A 519 6.80 -9.15 -15.39
N GLU A 520 8.08 -8.80 -15.45
CA GLU A 520 9.13 -9.55 -14.76
C GLU A 520 8.99 -9.49 -13.23
N THR A 521 9.19 -10.62 -12.56
CA THR A 521 8.95 -10.73 -11.12
C THR A 521 10.06 -10.14 -10.26
N GLY A 522 11.31 -10.16 -10.73
CA GLY A 522 12.46 -9.72 -9.94
C GLY A 522 12.74 -10.55 -8.68
N PHE A 523 12.05 -11.69 -8.50
CA PHE A 523 12.20 -12.62 -7.37
C PHE A 523 12.16 -14.08 -7.83
N ARG A 524 12.65 -14.98 -6.98
CA ARG A 524 12.65 -16.43 -7.22
C ARG A 524 11.39 -17.07 -6.63
N ILE A 525 10.97 -18.20 -7.21
CA ILE A 525 9.94 -19.06 -6.60
C ILE A 525 10.63 -20.28 -6.00
N ILE A 526 10.54 -20.44 -4.68
CA ILE A 526 11.11 -21.58 -3.95
C ILE A 526 9.96 -22.32 -3.26
N ASN A 527 9.74 -23.58 -3.62
CA ASN A 527 8.65 -24.43 -3.11
C ASN A 527 7.25 -23.76 -3.15
N GLY A 528 7.00 -22.91 -4.16
CA GLY A 528 5.73 -22.17 -4.34
C GLY A 528 5.64 -20.84 -3.59
N PHE A 529 6.73 -20.35 -3.00
CA PHE A 529 6.82 -19.05 -2.33
C PHE A 529 7.67 -18.09 -3.14
N PRO A 530 7.25 -16.83 -3.31
CA PRO A 530 8.09 -15.79 -3.85
C PRO A 530 9.16 -15.43 -2.81
N CYS A 531 10.42 -15.47 -3.22
CA CYS A 531 11.56 -15.30 -2.33
C CYS A 531 12.62 -14.37 -2.91
N MET A 532 13.23 -13.56 -2.04
CA MET A 532 14.43 -12.77 -2.32
C MET A 532 15.51 -13.16 -1.31
N ILE A 533 16.68 -13.56 -1.81
CA ILE A 533 17.83 -13.91 -0.99
C ILE A 533 18.95 -12.97 -1.37
N SER A 534 19.55 -12.29 -0.40
CA SER A 534 20.65 -11.35 -0.69
C SER A 534 21.59 -11.16 0.49
N VAL A 535 22.83 -10.84 0.17
CA VAL A 535 23.83 -10.38 1.14
C VAL A 535 23.39 -9.04 1.72
N ASP A 536 23.38 -8.94 3.04
CA ASP A 536 23.15 -7.71 3.78
C ASP A 536 23.81 -7.82 5.16
N ASP A 537 24.85 -7.03 5.41
CA ASP A 537 25.61 -7.01 6.65
C ASP A 537 25.18 -5.92 7.64
N ARG A 538 24.13 -5.17 7.32
CA ARG A 538 23.55 -4.13 8.19
C ARG A 538 22.79 -4.69 9.37
N HIS A 539 22.33 -5.93 9.28
CA HIS A 539 21.62 -6.61 10.36
C HIS A 539 22.55 -7.00 11.51
N ASP A 540 22.02 -6.98 12.71
CA ASP A 540 22.78 -7.33 13.93
C ASP A 540 23.14 -8.82 14.02
N VAL A 541 22.48 -9.68 13.24
CA VAL A 541 22.68 -11.13 13.22
C VAL A 541 22.98 -11.63 11.81
N PRO A 542 23.74 -12.72 11.66
CA PRO A 542 24.17 -13.21 10.35
C PRO A 542 23.06 -13.74 9.44
N LEU A 543 21.90 -14.14 10.00
CA LEU A 543 20.72 -14.56 9.25
C LEU A 543 19.48 -13.80 9.73
N THR A 544 18.77 -13.17 8.81
CA THR A 544 17.47 -12.52 9.09
C THR A 544 16.44 -13.00 8.07
N LEU A 545 15.41 -13.70 8.54
CA LEU A 545 14.22 -14.02 7.76
C LEU A 545 13.17 -12.94 7.98
N ILE A 546 12.81 -12.25 6.92
CA ILE A 546 11.72 -11.28 6.90
C ILE A 546 10.56 -11.89 6.15
N THR A 547 9.38 -11.90 6.75
CA THR A 547 8.15 -12.29 6.08
C THR A 547 7.49 -11.07 5.47
N GLU A 548 6.74 -11.26 4.41
CA GLU A 548 5.92 -10.22 3.77
C GLU A 548 4.59 -10.87 3.38
N TYR A 549 3.65 -10.93 4.32
CA TYR A 549 2.30 -11.40 4.04
C TYR A 549 1.46 -10.24 3.52
N PRO A 550 0.59 -10.42 2.49
CA PRO A 550 -0.32 -9.35 2.06
C PRO A 550 -1.46 -9.20 3.09
N ASP A 551 -1.22 -8.42 4.13
CA ASP A 551 -2.07 -8.35 5.32
C ASP A 551 -2.54 -6.95 5.72
N GLU A 552 -2.03 -5.91 5.09
CA GLU A 552 -2.59 -4.59 5.34
C GLU A 552 -4.04 -4.56 4.85
N THR A 553 -4.94 -4.02 5.65
CA THR A 553 -6.38 -3.86 5.36
C THR A 553 -7.24 -5.13 5.38
N ILE A 554 -6.73 -6.28 5.86
CA ILE A 554 -7.53 -7.51 6.00
C ILE A 554 -8.10 -7.69 7.40
N TYR A 555 -9.27 -8.30 7.47
CA TYR A 555 -10.00 -8.58 8.71
C TYR A 555 -10.69 -9.95 8.63
N GLY A 556 -11.27 -10.41 9.75
CA GLY A 556 -12.02 -11.66 9.79
C GLY A 556 -11.17 -12.89 9.50
N ASP A 557 -11.70 -13.79 8.68
CA ASP A 557 -11.05 -15.07 8.34
C ASP A 557 -9.72 -14.86 7.61
N ALA A 558 -9.61 -13.80 6.80
CA ALA A 558 -8.36 -13.46 6.11
C ALA A 558 -7.25 -13.09 7.11
N PHE A 559 -7.57 -12.32 8.15
CA PHE A 559 -6.62 -12.00 9.22
C PHE A 559 -6.21 -13.25 10.02
N ILE A 560 -7.18 -14.16 10.32
CA ILE A 560 -6.87 -15.44 10.99
C ILE A 560 -5.90 -16.28 10.12
N ALA A 561 -6.13 -16.35 8.82
CA ALA A 561 -5.24 -17.08 7.90
C ALA A 561 -3.84 -16.45 7.88
N ALA A 562 -3.75 -15.13 7.82
CA ALA A 562 -2.49 -14.39 7.79
C ALA A 562 -1.65 -14.65 9.06
N HIS A 563 -2.19 -14.34 10.24
CA HIS A 563 -1.41 -14.57 11.48
C HIS A 563 -1.19 -16.06 11.80
N THR A 564 -1.94 -16.98 11.18
CA THR A 564 -1.66 -18.42 11.25
C THR A 564 -0.46 -18.78 10.38
N ALA A 565 -0.35 -18.23 9.17
CA ALA A 565 0.82 -18.39 8.31
C ALA A 565 2.07 -17.77 8.95
N GLN A 566 1.95 -16.60 9.57
CA GLN A 566 3.02 -15.94 10.31
C GLN A 566 3.49 -16.78 11.50
N MET A 567 2.57 -17.30 12.32
CA MET A 567 2.87 -18.23 13.41
C MET A 567 3.61 -19.48 12.91
N ALA A 568 3.10 -20.08 11.83
CA ALA A 568 3.72 -21.26 11.25
C ALA A 568 5.14 -20.99 10.73
N THR A 569 5.40 -19.76 10.26
CA THR A 569 6.74 -19.34 9.84
C THR A 569 7.70 -19.29 11.02
N VAL A 570 7.29 -18.74 12.16
CA VAL A 570 8.09 -18.76 13.40
C VAL A 570 8.49 -20.18 13.77
N ILE A 571 7.52 -21.10 13.78
CA ILE A 571 7.75 -22.51 14.12
C ILE A 571 8.66 -23.20 13.09
N ALA A 572 8.39 -23.00 11.80
CA ALA A 572 9.18 -23.58 10.71
C ALA A 572 10.63 -23.08 10.73
N ALA A 573 10.82 -21.79 10.96
CA ALA A 573 12.14 -21.16 11.06
C ALA A 573 12.92 -21.67 12.29
N TYR A 574 12.26 -21.72 13.44
CA TYR A 574 12.86 -22.28 14.66
C TYR A 574 13.36 -23.70 14.44
N ASP A 575 12.49 -24.58 13.90
CA ASP A 575 12.83 -25.98 13.64
C ASP A 575 13.93 -26.15 12.59
N ALA A 576 13.91 -25.34 11.51
CA ALA A 576 14.95 -25.36 10.48
C ALA A 576 16.30 -24.93 11.07
N TRP A 577 16.29 -23.91 11.95
CA TRP A 577 17.49 -23.44 12.64
C TRP A 577 18.13 -24.51 13.53
N GLN A 578 17.32 -25.27 14.31
CA GLN A 578 17.82 -26.34 15.16
C GLN A 578 18.43 -27.52 14.38
N ASN A 579 18.15 -27.61 13.08
CA ASN A 579 18.60 -28.71 12.23
C ASN A 579 19.59 -28.30 11.14
N LEU A 580 19.88 -27.00 11.00
CA LEU A 580 20.62 -26.43 9.87
C LEU A 580 22.03 -27.03 9.67
N ASP A 581 22.72 -27.41 10.74
CA ASP A 581 24.07 -27.97 10.70
C ASP A 581 24.08 -29.52 10.90
N LYS A 582 22.91 -30.20 10.86
CA LYS A 582 22.80 -31.63 11.05
C LYS A 582 22.77 -32.44 9.73
N ASP A 583 22.47 -31.76 8.63
CA ASP A 583 22.46 -32.27 7.25
C ASP A 583 23.74 -31.84 6.51
#